data_449456478ed91ef339f81cf7958138d3
#
_entry.id   449456478ed91ef339f81cf7958138d3
#
_cell.length_a   1.000
_cell.length_b   1.000
_cell.length_c   1.000
_cell.angle_alpha   90.00
_cell.angle_beta   90.00
_cell.angle_gamma   90.00
#
_symmetry.space_group_name_H-M   'P 1'
#
loop_
_entity.id
_entity.type
_entity.pdbx_description
1 polymer ?
#
loop_
_entity_poly.entity_id
_entity_poly.type
_entity_poly.pdbx_seq_one_letter_code
_entity_poly.pdbx_strand_id
1 'polypeptide(L)'
;LILPRNRGAKLPCVVEYIGYGGGRGFPTDWLLWASVGYAHFVMDTRGQGSNWQKGDTPDNGAGGNPFHPGFMTQGILDPRDYYYRRVFTDAVRAIEAARSHPQVDASRIAVAGGSQGGGITIAAAGLVPDVAVAMPDVPFLCHYRRATEIVDSYPYNEISRFLNTHRERIEQVFRTLAYFDGVNLAARAKAATLFSVGLMDTVCPQNQNFLESSYARNPSFYRQND
;
A
#
# COMPACT_ATOMS: atom_id res chain seq x y z
N LEU A 1 -15.21 -7.89 -5.72
CA LEU A 1 -14.70 -9.25 -5.87
C LEU A 1 -15.06 -9.80 -7.25
N ILE A 2 -14.06 -10.29 -7.99
CA ILE A 2 -14.20 -10.90 -9.32
C ILE A 2 -13.84 -12.38 -9.17
N LEU A 3 -14.64 -13.25 -9.76
CA LEU A 3 -14.48 -14.69 -9.63
C LEU A 3 -14.31 -15.36 -11.00
N PRO A 4 -13.47 -16.38 -11.12
CA PRO A 4 -13.38 -17.21 -12.34
C PRO A 4 -14.74 -17.80 -12.72
N ARG A 5 -14.93 -18.03 -14.02
CA ARG A 5 -16.19 -18.59 -14.55
C ARG A 5 -16.43 -20.04 -14.14
N ASN A 6 -15.37 -20.84 -14.12
CA ASN A 6 -15.44 -22.28 -13.73
C ASN A 6 -14.97 -22.42 -12.28
N ARG A 7 -15.88 -22.85 -11.41
CA ARG A 7 -15.69 -22.90 -9.96
C ARG A 7 -15.90 -24.34 -9.47
N GLY A 8 -14.83 -25.01 -9.12
CA GLY A 8 -14.92 -26.36 -8.55
C GLY A 8 -14.70 -26.39 -7.04
N ALA A 9 -13.60 -25.82 -6.56
CA ALA A 9 -13.19 -25.77 -5.15
C ALA A 9 -13.11 -24.31 -4.66
N LYS A 10 -12.85 -24.11 -3.39
CA LYS A 10 -12.51 -22.79 -2.85
C LYS A 10 -11.25 -22.24 -3.53
N LEU A 11 -11.29 -21.00 -3.93
CA LEU A 11 -10.29 -20.34 -4.77
C LEU A 11 -9.23 -19.62 -3.90
N PRO A 12 -7.95 -19.66 -4.28
CA PRO A 12 -7.00 -18.69 -3.76
C PRO A 12 -7.45 -17.29 -4.17
N CYS A 13 -7.14 -16.29 -3.36
CA CYS A 13 -7.58 -14.92 -3.62
C CYS A 13 -6.40 -13.95 -3.61
N VAL A 14 -6.35 -13.06 -4.59
CA VAL A 14 -5.50 -11.90 -4.60
C VAL A 14 -6.30 -10.70 -4.13
N VAL A 15 -5.85 -10.04 -3.06
CA VAL A 15 -6.38 -8.75 -2.60
C VAL A 15 -5.46 -7.67 -3.14
N GLU A 16 -6.00 -6.78 -3.97
CA GLU A 16 -5.21 -5.77 -4.67
C GLU A 16 -5.53 -4.37 -4.17
N TYR A 17 -4.46 -3.58 -3.97
CA TYR A 17 -4.49 -2.20 -3.51
C TYR A 17 -4.04 -1.25 -4.61
N ILE A 18 -4.63 -0.05 -4.62
CA ILE A 18 -4.56 0.88 -5.75
C ILE A 18 -3.45 1.92 -5.54
N GLY A 19 -2.85 2.37 -6.63
CA GLY A 19 -1.88 3.47 -6.67
C GLY A 19 -2.50 4.82 -6.28
N TYR A 20 -1.64 5.78 -5.92
CA TYR A 20 -2.05 7.10 -5.41
C TYR A 20 -2.97 7.84 -6.38
N GLY A 21 -4.07 8.35 -5.85
CA GLY A 21 -5.09 9.10 -6.61
C GLY A 21 -6.05 8.25 -7.43
N GLY A 22 -5.81 6.94 -7.57
CA GLY A 22 -6.69 6.02 -8.26
C GLY A 22 -7.73 5.37 -7.35
N GLY A 23 -8.78 4.87 -7.96
CA GLY A 23 -9.82 4.05 -7.34
C GLY A 23 -9.92 2.67 -7.99
N ARG A 24 -10.91 1.88 -7.58
CA ARG A 24 -11.09 0.51 -8.04
C ARG A 24 -11.42 0.35 -9.54
N GLY A 25 -11.79 1.43 -10.24
CA GLY A 25 -12.20 1.37 -11.64
C GLY A 25 -13.42 0.49 -11.89
N PHE A 26 -13.42 -0.18 -13.05
CA PHE A 26 -14.48 -1.11 -13.44
C PHE A 26 -14.02 -2.56 -13.27
N PRO A 27 -14.92 -3.53 -13.10
CA PRO A 27 -14.56 -4.95 -13.01
C PRO A 27 -13.73 -5.45 -14.19
N THR A 28 -13.91 -4.87 -15.37
CA THR A 28 -13.17 -5.23 -16.59
C THR A 28 -11.69 -4.87 -16.55
N ASP A 29 -11.29 -3.93 -15.68
CA ASP A 29 -9.90 -3.51 -15.53
C ASP A 29 -9.06 -4.57 -14.77
N TRP A 30 -9.72 -5.51 -14.11
CA TRP A 30 -9.12 -6.42 -13.13
C TRP A 30 -9.32 -7.92 -13.46
N LEU A 31 -9.31 -8.28 -14.77
CA LEU A 31 -9.60 -9.65 -15.18
C LEU A 31 -8.40 -10.60 -15.08
N LEU A 32 -7.19 -10.09 -14.94
CA LEU A 32 -5.96 -10.88 -15.00
C LEU A 32 -5.99 -12.07 -14.03
N TRP A 33 -6.17 -11.85 -12.76
CA TRP A 33 -6.14 -12.91 -11.76
C TRP A 33 -7.31 -13.89 -11.91
N ALA A 34 -8.49 -13.37 -12.25
CA ALA A 34 -9.65 -14.22 -12.48
C ALA A 34 -9.50 -15.09 -13.75
N SER A 35 -8.80 -14.61 -14.77
CA SER A 35 -8.54 -15.38 -16.00
C SER A 35 -7.62 -16.58 -15.79
N VAL A 36 -6.76 -16.52 -14.77
CA VAL A 36 -5.84 -17.60 -14.40
C VAL A 36 -6.29 -18.39 -13.16
N GLY A 37 -7.53 -18.24 -12.76
CA GLY A 37 -8.17 -19.12 -11.77
C GLY A 37 -8.15 -18.62 -10.31
N TYR A 38 -7.78 -17.39 -10.05
CA TYR A 38 -7.82 -16.78 -8.71
C TYR A 38 -9.10 -15.96 -8.52
N ALA A 39 -9.63 -15.91 -7.30
CA ALA A 39 -10.52 -14.83 -6.91
C ALA A 39 -9.71 -13.54 -6.83
N HIS A 40 -10.29 -12.42 -7.30
CA HIS A 40 -9.63 -11.12 -7.27
C HIS A 40 -10.48 -10.12 -6.50
N PHE A 41 -9.97 -9.63 -5.37
CA PHE A 41 -10.61 -8.63 -4.53
C PHE A 41 -9.86 -7.32 -4.64
N VAL A 42 -10.47 -6.30 -5.23
CA VAL A 42 -9.87 -4.97 -5.39
C VAL A 42 -10.44 -4.04 -4.34
N MET A 43 -9.58 -3.43 -3.53
CA MET A 43 -9.96 -2.44 -2.53
C MET A 43 -10.04 -1.05 -3.16
N ASP A 44 -11.18 -0.40 -3.01
CA ASP A 44 -11.35 1.00 -3.41
C ASP A 44 -10.78 1.91 -2.31
N THR A 45 -9.74 2.68 -2.63
CA THR A 45 -9.04 3.50 -1.63
C THR A 45 -9.88 4.71 -1.26
N ARG A 46 -10.24 4.82 0.03
CA ARG A 46 -11.07 5.91 0.57
C ARG A 46 -10.56 7.30 0.18
N GLY A 47 -11.48 8.18 -0.21
CA GLY A 47 -11.20 9.57 -0.57
C GLY A 47 -10.46 9.76 -1.89
N GLN A 48 -9.97 8.68 -2.51
CA GLN A 48 -9.26 8.70 -3.79
C GLN A 48 -10.18 8.29 -4.95
N GLY A 49 -9.64 8.23 -6.17
CA GLY A 49 -10.41 7.76 -7.34
C GLY A 49 -10.90 8.86 -8.26
N SER A 50 -10.19 9.99 -8.32
CA SER A 50 -10.55 11.09 -9.23
C SER A 50 -9.37 11.58 -10.09
N ASN A 51 -8.23 10.90 -10.02
CA ASN A 51 -7.04 11.34 -10.76
C ASN A 51 -6.87 10.57 -12.09
N TRP A 52 -6.73 9.27 -12.04
CA TRP A 52 -6.47 8.44 -13.23
C TRP A 52 -7.40 7.22 -13.35
N GLN A 53 -8.03 6.79 -12.26
CA GLN A 53 -9.00 5.70 -12.26
C GLN A 53 -10.10 6.00 -11.25
N LYS A 54 -11.35 5.69 -11.62
CA LYS A 54 -12.53 6.02 -10.82
C LYS A 54 -12.59 5.22 -9.52
N GLY A 55 -12.90 5.91 -8.40
CA GLY A 55 -13.30 5.35 -7.11
C GLY A 55 -14.55 6.04 -6.57
N ASP A 56 -15.23 5.37 -5.65
CA ASP A 56 -16.50 5.87 -5.09
C ASP A 56 -16.52 5.81 -3.54
N THR A 57 -15.43 5.38 -2.90
CA THR A 57 -15.38 5.23 -1.44
C THR A 57 -15.00 6.56 -0.78
N PRO A 58 -15.91 7.20 -0.01
CA PRO A 58 -15.60 8.46 0.65
C PRO A 58 -14.65 8.27 1.83
N ASP A 59 -13.87 9.31 2.15
CA ASP A 59 -13.18 9.42 3.43
C ASP A 59 -13.95 10.36 4.36
N ASN A 60 -14.60 9.82 5.36
CA ASN A 60 -15.36 10.58 6.38
C ASN A 60 -14.49 10.98 7.57
N GLY A 61 -13.18 10.76 7.49
CA GLY A 61 -12.23 11.15 8.54
C GLY A 61 -12.01 12.65 8.53
N ALA A 62 -12.01 13.28 9.71
CA ALA A 62 -11.48 14.62 9.87
C ALA A 62 -9.95 14.54 9.67
N GLY A 63 -9.47 14.99 8.54
CA GLY A 63 -8.03 15.22 8.37
C GLY A 63 -7.60 16.32 9.33
N GLY A 64 -6.49 16.14 10.01
CA GLY A 64 -5.92 17.19 10.87
C GLY A 64 -5.65 18.45 10.05
N ASN A 65 -5.77 19.60 10.70
CA ASN A 65 -5.53 20.91 10.10
C ASN A 65 -4.39 21.60 10.88
N PRO A 66 -3.39 22.22 10.25
CA PRO A 66 -3.23 22.45 8.82
C PRO A 66 -2.69 21.22 8.05
N PHE A 67 -2.86 21.19 6.73
CA PHE A 67 -2.22 20.23 5.83
C PHE A 67 -1.96 20.86 4.46
N HIS A 68 -1.02 20.31 3.70
CA HIS A 68 -0.87 20.63 2.28
C HIS A 68 -1.92 19.82 1.48
N PRO A 69 -2.56 20.40 0.44
CA PRO A 69 -3.53 19.67 -0.37
C PRO A 69 -2.96 18.36 -0.93
N GLY A 70 -3.61 17.25 -0.59
CA GLY A 70 -3.21 15.89 -0.90
C GLY A 70 -3.38 14.95 0.30
N PHE A 71 -3.16 13.66 0.09
CA PHE A 71 -3.42 12.66 1.14
C PHE A 71 -2.22 12.44 2.07
N MET A 72 -1.00 12.81 1.62
CA MET A 72 0.22 12.55 2.39
C MET A 72 0.31 13.34 3.68
N THR A 73 -0.38 14.46 3.77
CA THR A 73 -0.29 15.37 4.93
C THR A 73 -1.58 15.46 5.74
N GLN A 74 -2.66 14.78 5.32
CA GLN A 74 -3.91 14.76 6.07
C GLN A 74 -3.73 14.12 7.46
N GLY A 75 -3.86 14.93 8.52
CA GLY A 75 -3.68 14.46 9.90
C GLY A 75 -2.24 14.14 10.29
N ILE A 76 -1.23 14.59 9.52
CA ILE A 76 0.19 14.23 9.66
C ILE A 76 0.79 14.59 11.03
N LEU A 77 0.16 15.47 11.79
CA LEU A 77 0.66 15.90 13.11
C LEU A 77 0.34 14.89 14.23
N ASP A 78 -0.60 13.96 14.03
CA ASP A 78 -0.95 12.94 15.02
C ASP A 78 -1.17 11.58 14.33
N PRO A 79 -0.49 10.51 14.78
CA PRO A 79 -0.69 9.17 14.19
C PRO A 79 -2.13 8.67 14.27
N ARG A 80 -2.94 9.15 15.22
CA ARG A 80 -4.36 8.77 15.38
C ARG A 80 -5.25 9.38 14.31
N ASP A 81 -4.86 10.53 13.78
CA ASP A 81 -5.63 11.32 12.80
C ASP A 81 -5.13 11.12 11.38
N TYR A 82 -3.91 10.59 11.24
CA TYR A 82 -3.26 10.45 9.94
C TYR A 82 -4.07 9.60 8.96
N TYR A 83 -4.20 10.07 7.73
CA TYR A 83 -4.99 9.44 6.68
C TYR A 83 -4.65 7.96 6.47
N TYR A 84 -3.36 7.61 6.43
CA TYR A 84 -2.94 6.22 6.19
C TYR A 84 -3.25 5.27 7.34
N ARG A 85 -3.53 5.75 8.55
CA ARG A 85 -4.09 4.90 9.61
C ARG A 85 -5.41 4.27 9.17
N ARG A 86 -6.28 5.07 8.53
CA ARG A 86 -7.56 4.58 8.02
C ARG A 86 -7.37 3.67 6.83
N VAL A 87 -6.50 4.04 5.88
CA VAL A 87 -6.20 3.22 4.69
C VAL A 87 -5.62 1.85 5.07
N PHE A 88 -4.68 1.80 6.00
CA PHE A 88 -4.11 0.51 6.45
C PHE A 88 -5.12 -0.34 7.24
N THR A 89 -6.02 0.31 7.98
CA THR A 89 -7.16 -0.40 8.59
C THR A 89 -8.07 -1.00 7.53
N ASP A 90 -8.39 -0.26 6.47
CA ASP A 90 -9.18 -0.77 5.35
C ASP A 90 -8.48 -1.92 4.63
N ALA A 91 -7.16 -1.86 4.49
CA ALA A 91 -6.38 -2.93 3.86
C ALA A 91 -6.49 -4.26 4.64
N VAL A 92 -6.42 -4.20 5.97
CA VAL A 92 -6.66 -5.36 6.82
C VAL A 92 -8.10 -5.85 6.68
N ARG A 93 -9.08 -4.93 6.69
CA ARG A 93 -10.50 -5.27 6.52
C ARG A 93 -10.82 -5.85 5.13
N ALA A 94 -10.13 -5.43 4.09
CA ALA A 94 -10.25 -6.01 2.76
C ALA A 94 -9.84 -7.49 2.73
N ILE A 95 -8.76 -7.86 3.45
CA ILE A 95 -8.35 -9.25 3.62
C ILE A 95 -9.43 -10.04 4.39
N GLU A 96 -9.96 -9.51 5.48
CA GLU A 96 -11.03 -10.15 6.26
C GLU A 96 -12.29 -10.33 5.41
N ALA A 97 -12.68 -9.33 4.63
CA ALA A 97 -13.81 -9.40 3.72
C ALA A 97 -13.62 -10.46 2.63
N ALA A 98 -12.42 -10.54 2.03
CA ALA A 98 -12.08 -11.58 1.06
C ALA A 98 -12.18 -12.98 1.69
N ARG A 99 -11.63 -13.17 2.89
CA ARG A 99 -11.69 -14.44 3.66
C ARG A 99 -13.10 -14.88 4.00
N SER A 100 -14.02 -13.94 4.24
CA SER A 100 -15.41 -14.24 4.61
C SER A 100 -16.23 -14.75 3.43
N HIS A 101 -15.77 -14.61 2.19
CA HIS A 101 -16.51 -15.03 1.01
C HIS A 101 -16.50 -16.57 0.88
N PRO A 102 -17.66 -17.23 0.70
CA PRO A 102 -17.77 -18.70 0.74
C PRO A 102 -16.95 -19.43 -0.35
N GLN A 103 -16.65 -18.76 -1.46
CA GLN A 103 -15.86 -19.33 -2.56
C GLN A 103 -14.34 -19.06 -2.43
N VAL A 104 -13.91 -18.31 -1.41
CA VAL A 104 -12.50 -18.01 -1.18
C VAL A 104 -11.94 -19.01 -0.15
N ASP A 105 -10.74 -19.50 -0.43
CA ASP A 105 -9.93 -20.23 0.55
C ASP A 105 -9.22 -19.23 1.46
N ALA A 106 -9.69 -19.09 2.68
CA ALA A 106 -9.18 -18.14 3.66
C ALA A 106 -7.69 -18.34 4.00
N SER A 107 -7.14 -19.53 3.76
CA SER A 107 -5.73 -19.86 4.00
C SER A 107 -4.82 -19.50 2.82
N ARG A 108 -5.38 -19.18 1.66
CA ARG A 108 -4.65 -18.88 0.41
C ARG A 108 -4.90 -17.46 -0.06
N ILE A 109 -4.56 -16.49 0.79
CA ILE A 109 -4.66 -15.07 0.45
C ILE A 109 -3.29 -14.54 0.04
N ALA A 110 -3.21 -13.93 -1.13
CA ALA A 110 -2.11 -13.08 -1.56
C ALA A 110 -2.53 -11.61 -1.52
N VAL A 111 -1.57 -10.72 -1.27
CA VAL A 111 -1.77 -9.27 -1.36
C VAL A 111 -0.87 -8.70 -2.45
N ALA A 112 -1.37 -7.75 -3.23
CA ALA A 112 -0.65 -7.14 -4.35
C ALA A 112 -0.98 -5.65 -4.49
N GLY A 113 -0.14 -4.92 -5.20
CA GLY A 113 -0.41 -3.55 -5.60
C GLY A 113 0.82 -2.79 -6.03
N GLY A 114 0.63 -1.80 -6.90
CA GLY A 114 1.69 -0.95 -7.42
C GLY A 114 1.75 0.41 -6.72
N SER A 115 2.95 1.00 -6.61
CA SER A 115 3.17 2.32 -6.04
C SER A 115 2.59 2.45 -4.62
N GLN A 116 1.61 3.33 -4.39
CA GLN A 116 0.88 3.38 -3.12
C GLN A 116 0.32 2.00 -2.74
N GLY A 117 -0.24 1.28 -3.71
CA GLY A 117 -0.73 -0.08 -3.52
C GLY A 117 0.37 -1.03 -3.05
N GLY A 118 1.59 -0.87 -3.54
CA GLY A 118 2.78 -1.60 -3.08
C GLY A 118 3.12 -1.32 -1.62
N GLY A 119 3.09 -0.06 -1.20
CA GLY A 119 3.26 0.33 0.21
C GLY A 119 2.15 -0.21 1.11
N ILE A 120 0.89 -0.18 0.64
CA ILE A 120 -0.25 -0.78 1.35
C ILE A 120 -0.09 -2.32 1.43
N THR A 121 0.43 -2.95 0.37
CA THR A 121 0.74 -4.40 0.35
C THR A 121 1.73 -4.76 1.44
N ILE A 122 2.81 -3.99 1.60
CA ILE A 122 3.80 -4.18 2.67
C ILE A 122 3.14 -4.01 4.05
N ALA A 123 2.34 -2.95 4.21
CA ALA A 123 1.63 -2.70 5.46
C ALA A 123 0.67 -3.85 5.81
N ALA A 124 -0.11 -4.31 4.84
CA ALA A 124 -1.04 -5.42 5.00
C ALA A 124 -0.32 -6.72 5.40
N ALA A 125 0.80 -7.06 4.72
CA ALA A 125 1.61 -8.23 5.06
C ALA A 125 2.24 -8.15 6.46
N GLY A 126 2.62 -6.95 6.90
CA GLY A 126 3.16 -6.73 8.25
C GLY A 126 2.11 -6.75 9.36
N LEU A 127 0.86 -6.39 9.04
CA LEU A 127 -0.26 -6.35 10.00
C LEU A 127 -1.05 -7.65 10.05
N VAL A 128 -1.02 -8.45 8.97
CA VAL A 128 -1.74 -9.74 8.83
C VAL A 128 -0.71 -10.83 8.53
N PRO A 129 -0.06 -11.40 9.56
CA PRO A 129 1.15 -12.23 9.38
C PRO A 129 0.90 -13.61 8.75
N ASP A 130 -0.34 -13.99 8.55
CA ASP A 130 -0.78 -15.26 7.92
C ASP A 130 -1.22 -15.08 6.45
N VAL A 131 -0.92 -13.94 5.83
CA VAL A 131 -0.98 -13.79 4.38
C VAL A 131 0.04 -14.70 3.73
N ALA A 132 -0.35 -15.45 2.71
CA ALA A 132 0.51 -16.46 2.08
C ALA A 132 1.61 -15.84 1.20
N VAL A 133 1.25 -14.81 0.43
CA VAL A 133 2.16 -14.15 -0.52
C VAL A 133 1.92 -12.64 -0.50
N ALA A 134 2.99 -11.86 -0.62
CA ALA A 134 2.95 -10.43 -0.84
C ALA A 134 3.69 -10.05 -2.13
N MET A 135 3.09 -9.20 -2.95
CA MET A 135 3.63 -8.77 -4.25
C MET A 135 3.62 -7.23 -4.35
N PRO A 136 4.44 -6.53 -3.57
CA PRO A 136 4.58 -5.08 -3.69
C PRO A 136 5.37 -4.74 -4.97
N ASP A 137 4.71 -3.99 -5.87
CA ASP A 137 5.28 -3.51 -7.11
C ASP A 137 5.68 -2.04 -6.94
N VAL A 138 6.95 -1.69 -7.22
CA VAL A 138 7.53 -0.35 -7.06
C VAL A 138 7.00 0.41 -5.84
N PRO A 139 7.15 -0.11 -4.61
CA PRO A 139 6.39 0.34 -3.46
C PRO A 139 6.71 1.78 -3.06
N PHE A 140 5.64 2.59 -2.92
CA PHE A 140 5.61 3.90 -2.29
C PHE A 140 5.38 3.76 -0.78
N LEU A 141 5.35 4.83 0.01
CA LEU A 141 5.13 4.84 1.47
C LEU A 141 6.27 4.18 2.27
N CYS A 142 7.48 4.24 1.76
CA CYS A 142 8.66 3.63 2.37
C CYS A 142 9.75 4.68 2.61
N HIS A 143 10.39 4.62 3.80
CA HIS A 143 11.51 5.47 4.19
C HIS A 143 11.26 6.97 3.94
N TYR A 144 10.16 7.47 4.47
CA TYR A 144 9.65 8.81 4.19
C TYR A 144 10.69 9.94 4.31
N ARG A 145 11.50 9.95 5.37
CA ARG A 145 12.52 11.00 5.55
C ARG A 145 13.50 11.00 4.38
N ARG A 146 14.05 9.85 4.05
CA ARG A 146 14.99 9.73 2.94
C ARG A 146 14.34 10.05 1.60
N ALA A 147 13.12 9.59 1.37
CA ALA A 147 12.38 9.88 0.15
C ALA A 147 12.19 11.39 -0.04
N THR A 148 11.81 12.13 0.99
CA THR A 148 11.66 13.61 0.91
C THR A 148 12.96 14.37 0.70
N GLU A 149 14.12 13.74 0.94
CA GLU A 149 15.45 14.32 0.68
C GLU A 149 15.92 14.12 -0.76
N ILE A 150 15.51 13.02 -1.42
CA ILE A 150 16.03 12.61 -2.73
C ILE A 150 15.03 12.74 -3.87
N VAL A 151 13.75 13.03 -3.59
CA VAL A 151 12.68 13.14 -4.58
C VAL A 151 11.95 14.46 -4.44
N ASP A 152 11.84 15.19 -5.54
CA ASP A 152 11.07 16.44 -5.63
C ASP A 152 9.70 16.25 -6.29
N SER A 153 9.39 15.02 -6.71
CA SER A 153 8.14 14.68 -7.40
C SER A 153 7.02 14.36 -6.42
N TYR A 154 5.80 14.44 -6.93
CA TYR A 154 4.60 13.98 -6.25
C TYR A 154 4.63 12.45 -6.08
N PRO A 155 4.08 11.90 -5.00
CA PRO A 155 3.42 12.57 -3.86
C PRO A 155 4.33 12.88 -2.66
N TYR A 156 5.59 12.46 -2.58
CA TYR A 156 6.47 12.78 -1.45
C TYR A 156 6.65 14.28 -1.25
N ASN A 157 6.61 15.04 -2.32
CA ASN A 157 6.74 16.48 -2.29
C ASN A 157 5.60 17.20 -1.52
N GLU A 158 4.44 16.56 -1.30
CA GLU A 158 3.40 17.11 -0.40
C GLU A 158 3.95 17.32 1.02
N ILE A 159 4.75 16.37 1.51
CA ILE A 159 5.38 16.43 2.83
C ILE A 159 6.41 17.57 2.86
N SER A 160 7.25 17.65 1.85
CA SER A 160 8.27 18.72 1.75
C SER A 160 7.62 20.11 1.70
N ARG A 161 6.52 20.26 0.94
CA ARG A 161 5.77 21.52 0.86
C ARG A 161 5.11 21.90 2.17
N PHE A 162 4.53 20.97 2.87
CA PHE A 162 4.01 21.18 4.22
C PHE A 162 5.11 21.65 5.17
N LEU A 163 6.26 20.98 5.18
CA LEU A 163 7.38 21.30 6.04
C LEU A 163 8.10 22.62 5.68
N ASN A 164 8.04 23.05 4.42
CA ASN A 164 8.55 24.37 4.04
C ASN A 164 7.86 25.51 4.78
N THR A 165 6.57 25.35 5.10
CA THR A 165 5.77 26.32 5.85
C THR A 165 5.81 26.04 7.36
N HIS A 166 5.90 24.77 7.77
CA HIS A 166 5.84 24.34 9.17
C HIS A 166 7.17 23.72 9.63
N ARG A 167 8.26 24.47 9.54
CA ARG A 167 9.62 23.97 9.83
C ARG A 167 9.80 23.49 11.26
N GLU A 168 9.09 24.09 12.20
CA GLU A 168 9.08 23.71 13.62
C GLU A 168 8.43 22.32 13.86
N ARG A 169 7.74 21.76 12.86
CA ARG A 169 7.02 20.49 12.95
C ARG A 169 7.79 19.28 12.39
N ILE A 170 9.00 19.48 11.86
CA ILE A 170 9.77 18.42 11.19
C ILE A 170 9.81 17.12 12.01
N GLU A 171 10.23 17.19 13.25
CA GLU A 171 10.36 15.98 14.07
C GLU A 171 9.01 15.37 14.46
N GLN A 172 7.97 16.19 14.62
CA GLN A 172 6.62 15.71 14.88
C GLN A 172 6.06 14.95 13.67
N VAL A 173 6.24 15.49 12.47
CA VAL A 173 5.80 14.89 11.20
C VAL A 173 6.48 13.54 10.98
N PHE A 174 7.80 13.47 11.05
CA PHE A 174 8.51 12.21 10.83
C PHE A 174 8.28 11.17 11.93
N ARG A 175 7.96 11.61 13.15
CA ARG A 175 7.50 10.70 14.22
C ARG A 175 6.15 10.08 13.88
N THR A 176 5.21 10.85 13.34
CA THR A 176 3.94 10.31 12.85
C THR A 176 4.15 9.34 11.70
N LEU A 177 4.91 9.74 10.69
CA LEU A 177 5.18 8.92 9.50
C LEU A 177 5.87 7.59 9.84
N ALA A 178 6.71 7.55 10.86
CA ALA A 178 7.39 6.33 11.28
C ALA A 178 6.43 5.18 11.67
N TYR A 179 5.21 5.48 12.13
CA TYR A 179 4.19 4.47 12.41
C TYR A 179 3.63 3.81 11.14
N PHE A 180 3.74 4.50 10.01
CA PHE A 180 3.17 4.11 8.71
C PHE A 180 4.25 3.82 7.66
N ASP A 181 5.51 3.81 8.07
CA ASP A 181 6.62 3.58 7.16
C ASP A 181 6.71 2.09 6.78
N GLY A 182 6.71 1.85 5.47
CA GLY A 182 6.81 0.49 4.92
C GLY A 182 8.03 -0.27 5.42
N VAL A 183 9.16 0.40 5.69
CA VAL A 183 10.37 -0.22 6.25
C VAL A 183 10.08 -0.84 7.63
N ASN A 184 9.38 -0.12 8.50
CA ASN A 184 9.04 -0.60 9.84
C ASN A 184 8.00 -1.73 9.82
N LEU A 185 7.09 -1.69 8.85
CA LEU A 185 6.04 -2.70 8.69
C LEU A 185 6.56 -3.97 8.01
N ALA A 186 7.46 -3.84 7.03
CA ALA A 186 8.10 -4.97 6.36
C ALA A 186 8.85 -5.89 7.34
N ALA A 187 9.45 -5.33 8.38
CA ALA A 187 10.15 -6.10 9.41
C ALA A 187 9.24 -7.10 10.16
N ARG A 188 7.93 -6.95 10.07
CA ARG A 188 6.91 -7.79 10.71
C ARG A 188 6.29 -8.81 9.76
N ALA A 189 6.45 -8.62 8.45
CA ALA A 189 5.89 -9.50 7.43
C ALA A 189 6.56 -10.88 7.47
N LYS A 190 5.74 -11.93 7.31
CA LYS A 190 6.19 -13.33 7.25
C LYS A 190 5.88 -13.99 5.90
N ALA A 191 5.07 -13.33 5.08
CA ALA A 191 4.68 -13.82 3.77
C ALA A 191 5.89 -14.00 2.85
N ALA A 192 5.87 -15.01 1.99
CA ALA A 192 6.76 -15.06 0.84
C ALA A 192 6.52 -13.81 -0.01
N THR A 193 7.57 -13.08 -0.37
CA THR A 193 7.41 -11.78 -1.00
C THR A 193 8.18 -11.67 -2.31
N LEU A 194 7.49 -11.17 -3.35
CA LEU A 194 8.08 -10.80 -4.63
C LEU A 194 8.03 -9.27 -4.78
N PHE A 195 9.17 -8.63 -4.75
CA PHE A 195 9.30 -7.20 -5.01
C PHE A 195 9.64 -6.94 -6.48
N SER A 196 9.05 -5.90 -7.05
CA SER A 196 9.64 -5.22 -8.21
C SER A 196 10.13 -3.83 -7.81
N VAL A 197 11.19 -3.37 -8.44
CA VAL A 197 11.76 -2.02 -8.22
C VAL A 197 12.24 -1.43 -9.54
N GLY A 198 11.98 -0.13 -9.74
CA GLY A 198 12.50 0.61 -10.87
C GLY A 198 13.83 1.27 -10.52
N LEU A 199 14.93 0.88 -11.18
CA LEU A 199 16.25 1.44 -10.87
C LEU A 199 16.36 2.95 -11.14
N MET A 200 15.52 3.48 -12.03
CA MET A 200 15.48 4.89 -12.41
C MET A 200 14.13 5.53 -12.05
N ASP A 201 13.43 4.99 -11.05
CA ASP A 201 12.14 5.50 -10.61
C ASP A 201 12.33 6.83 -9.86
N THR A 202 11.76 7.90 -10.42
CA THR A 202 11.82 9.25 -9.85
C THR A 202 10.66 9.55 -8.90
N VAL A 203 9.70 8.64 -8.76
CA VAL A 203 8.52 8.79 -7.91
C VAL A 203 8.62 7.89 -6.67
N CYS A 204 8.97 6.62 -6.90
CA CYS A 204 9.19 5.61 -5.85
C CYS A 204 10.68 5.23 -5.83
N PRO A 205 11.58 6.12 -5.36
CA PRO A 205 13.00 5.93 -5.49
C PRO A 205 13.43 4.64 -4.80
N GLN A 206 14.28 3.89 -5.48
CA GLN A 206 14.90 2.71 -4.90
C GLN A 206 15.76 3.13 -3.70
N ASN A 207 15.31 2.75 -2.53
CA ASN A 207 16.07 3.01 -1.31
C ASN A 207 16.84 1.74 -0.95
N GLN A 208 18.15 1.73 -1.25
CA GLN A 208 19.03 0.58 -0.94
C GLN A 208 18.89 0.11 0.50
N ASN A 209 18.76 1.05 1.44
CA ASN A 209 18.57 0.74 2.85
C ASN A 209 17.25 -0.01 3.13
N PHE A 210 16.21 0.18 2.31
CA PHE A 210 14.97 -0.58 2.42
C PHE A 210 15.18 -2.02 2.00
N LEU A 211 15.79 -2.26 0.86
CA LEU A 211 16.08 -3.59 0.36
C LEU A 211 17.03 -4.32 1.30
N GLU A 212 18.12 -3.69 1.73
CA GLU A 212 19.11 -4.27 2.65
C GLU A 212 18.50 -4.57 4.02
N SER A 213 17.71 -3.68 4.60
CA SER A 213 17.09 -3.89 5.92
C SER A 213 16.01 -4.97 5.89
N SER A 214 15.26 -5.07 4.81
CA SER A 214 14.25 -6.10 4.61
C SER A 214 14.88 -7.46 4.32
N TYR A 215 15.96 -7.49 3.52
CA TYR A 215 16.72 -8.69 3.20
C TYR A 215 17.46 -9.27 4.41
N ALA A 216 18.12 -8.42 5.19
CA ALA A 216 18.86 -8.84 6.37
C ALA A 216 17.98 -9.50 7.46
N ARG A 217 16.68 -9.13 7.48
CA ARG A 217 15.72 -9.66 8.46
C ARG A 217 14.90 -10.84 7.96
N ASN A 218 14.77 -11.00 6.65
CA ASN A 218 14.05 -12.11 6.03
C ASN A 218 14.60 -12.43 4.64
N PRO A 219 15.54 -13.40 4.52
CA PRO A 219 16.20 -13.76 3.25
C PRO A 219 15.26 -14.27 2.15
N SER A 220 14.01 -14.65 2.47
CA SER A 220 13.02 -15.06 1.49
C SER A 220 12.44 -13.92 0.68
N PHE A 221 12.81 -12.67 0.98
CA PHE A 221 12.27 -11.46 0.38
C PHE A 221 12.88 -11.08 -0.96
N TYR A 222 13.92 -11.73 -1.46
CA TYR A 222 14.62 -11.25 -2.65
C TYR A 222 14.72 -12.28 -3.77
N ARG A 223 14.22 -11.94 -4.95
CA ARG A 223 14.66 -12.47 -6.23
C ARG A 223 15.06 -11.30 -7.11
N GLN A 224 16.34 -11.17 -7.39
CA GLN A 224 16.85 -10.30 -8.43
C GLN A 224 16.54 -10.98 -9.76
N ASN A 225 15.81 -10.31 -10.63
CA ASN A 225 15.75 -10.72 -12.04
C ASN A 225 16.95 -10.05 -12.71
N ASP A 226 17.89 -10.86 -13.16
CA ASP A 226 18.98 -10.48 -14.06
C ASP A 226 18.42 -10.06 -15.42
#